data_45dd5a2857323528e4f1c1d46485c7d7
#
_entry.id   45dd5a2857323528e4f1c1d46485c7d7
#
_cell.length_a   1.000
_cell.length_b   1.000
_cell.length_c   1.000
_cell.angle_alpha   90.00
_cell.angle_beta   90.00
_cell.angle_gamma   90.00
#
_symmetry.space_group_name_H-M   'P 1'
#
loop_
_entity.id
_entity.type
_entity.pdbx_description
1 polymer ?
#
loop_
_entity_poly.entity_id
_entity_poly.type
_entity_poly.pdbx_seq_one_letter_code
_entity_poly.pdbx_strand_id
1 'polypeptide(L)'
;MKEVNINANTIGEIVALDYRAASVFKEAGIDFCCGGKKSIDDACSEKGIDPLELKGKLKELESSPNTTTHNFNEWDPGFLCDYIVNTHHKYVLKYLPELVHYTQKIASVHGDRHPELSEVADLFSQINRELLQHMKNEEEVLFPSIKKVLNTGSREAKATIISEIARLSGEHEFAGGAMDKINVITGNYCVPADGCNTYQVTFNLLQQFEDDLHTHVHLENNILFSKALKSAN
;
A
#
# COMPACT_ATOMS: atom_id res chain seq x y z
N MET A 1 -23.16 -11.48 -4.02
CA MET A 1 -22.23 -10.35 -3.85
C MET A 1 -22.76 -9.50 -2.70
N LYS A 2 -21.92 -9.13 -1.71
CA LYS A 2 -22.33 -8.12 -0.72
C LYS A 2 -22.34 -6.77 -1.42
N GLU A 3 -23.47 -6.07 -1.36
CA GLU A 3 -23.54 -4.70 -1.87
C GLU A 3 -22.59 -3.80 -1.07
N VAL A 4 -21.87 -2.95 -1.78
CA VAL A 4 -21.01 -1.92 -1.17
C VAL A 4 -21.93 -0.90 -0.50
N ASN A 5 -21.93 -0.82 0.82
CA ASN A 5 -22.63 0.24 1.52
C ASN A 5 -21.69 1.42 1.77
N ILE A 6 -21.62 2.32 0.82
CA ILE A 6 -20.74 3.51 0.82
C ILE A 6 -20.90 4.36 2.10
N ASN A 7 -22.02 4.28 2.80
CA ASN A 7 -22.27 5.06 4.00
C ASN A 7 -21.93 4.32 5.31
N ALA A 8 -21.75 3.01 5.27
CA ALA A 8 -21.49 2.18 6.45
C ALA A 8 -20.11 1.52 6.46
N ASN A 9 -19.49 1.35 5.28
CA ASN A 9 -18.19 0.71 5.16
C ASN A 9 -17.05 1.73 5.31
N THR A 10 -15.93 1.26 5.86
CA THR A 10 -14.69 2.03 5.86
C THR A 10 -14.07 2.08 4.44
N ILE A 11 -13.15 3.02 4.23
CA ILE A 11 -12.43 3.17 2.95
C ILE A 11 -11.79 1.85 2.53
N GLY A 12 -11.07 1.17 3.44
CA GLY A 12 -10.43 -0.11 3.15
C GLY A 12 -11.41 -1.23 2.82
N GLU A 13 -12.58 -1.28 3.50
CA GLU A 13 -13.64 -2.24 3.18
C GLU A 13 -14.25 -2.01 1.79
N ILE A 14 -14.43 -0.76 1.39
CA ILE A 14 -14.93 -0.40 0.06
C ILE A 14 -13.94 -0.88 -1.01
N VAL A 15 -12.65 -0.61 -0.85
CA VAL A 15 -11.61 -1.06 -1.78
C VAL A 15 -11.47 -2.59 -1.78
N ALA A 16 -11.62 -3.25 -0.62
CA ALA A 16 -11.61 -4.71 -0.54
C ALA A 16 -12.81 -5.37 -1.25
N LEU A 17 -13.96 -4.70 -1.33
CA LEU A 17 -15.13 -5.17 -2.08
C LEU A 17 -15.03 -4.90 -3.57
N ASP A 18 -14.48 -3.76 -3.96
CA ASP A 18 -14.21 -3.38 -5.36
C ASP A 18 -12.90 -2.59 -5.46
N TYR A 19 -11.84 -3.26 -5.90
CA TYR A 19 -10.52 -2.66 -5.99
C TYR A 19 -10.43 -1.44 -6.93
N ARG A 20 -11.39 -1.27 -7.85
CA ARG A 20 -11.47 -0.07 -8.71
C ARG A 20 -11.65 1.21 -7.89
N ALA A 21 -12.23 1.12 -6.69
CA ALA A 21 -12.36 2.25 -5.79
C ALA A 21 -11.00 2.84 -5.34
N ALA A 22 -9.92 2.03 -5.40
CA ALA A 22 -8.57 2.51 -5.07
C ALA A 22 -8.15 3.71 -5.93
N SER A 23 -8.47 3.71 -7.24
CA SER A 23 -8.15 4.84 -8.12
C SER A 23 -8.91 6.10 -7.74
N VAL A 24 -10.18 5.99 -7.33
CA VAL A 24 -11.00 7.13 -6.90
C VAL A 24 -10.44 7.75 -5.62
N PHE A 25 -10.06 6.94 -4.64
CA PHE A 25 -9.43 7.42 -3.41
C PHE A 25 -8.05 8.03 -3.68
N LYS A 26 -7.24 7.40 -4.53
CA LYS A 26 -5.92 7.93 -4.92
C LYS A 26 -6.03 9.30 -5.61
N GLU A 27 -6.93 9.46 -6.57
CA GLU A 27 -7.18 10.75 -7.25
C GLU A 27 -7.62 11.85 -6.26
N ALA A 28 -8.33 11.47 -5.20
CA ALA A 28 -8.74 12.35 -4.13
C ALA A 28 -7.62 12.59 -3.08
N GLY A 29 -6.44 11.98 -3.21
CA GLY A 29 -5.37 12.05 -2.22
C GLY A 29 -5.72 11.41 -0.87
N ILE A 30 -6.62 10.43 -0.88
CA ILE A 30 -7.07 9.70 0.31
C ILE A 30 -6.33 8.37 0.40
N ASP A 31 -5.62 8.16 1.51
CA ASP A 31 -4.96 6.90 1.81
C ASP A 31 -6.00 5.80 2.12
N PHE A 32 -6.10 4.84 1.22
CA PHE A 32 -7.00 3.69 1.34
C PHE A 32 -6.31 2.44 1.94
N CYS A 33 -4.99 2.43 2.08
CA CYS A 33 -4.23 1.28 2.57
C CYS A 33 -3.96 1.35 4.08
N CYS A 34 -3.21 2.33 4.58
CA CYS A 34 -2.96 2.53 6.01
C CYS A 34 -4.13 3.27 6.69
N GLY A 35 -4.69 4.27 6.00
CA GLY A 35 -5.88 5.03 6.43
C GLY A 35 -7.21 4.31 6.23
N GLY A 36 -7.21 3.08 5.75
CA GLY A 36 -8.41 2.34 5.34
C GLY A 36 -9.48 2.09 6.42
N LYS A 37 -9.16 2.32 7.69
CA LYS A 37 -10.12 2.20 8.81
C LYS A 37 -11.07 3.40 8.97
N LYS A 38 -10.79 4.51 8.28
CA LYS A 38 -11.60 5.73 8.34
C LYS A 38 -12.89 5.58 7.54
N SER A 39 -13.91 6.37 7.92
CA SER A 39 -15.08 6.57 7.06
C SER A 39 -14.75 7.52 5.91
N ILE A 40 -15.57 7.49 4.84
CA ILE A 40 -15.45 8.47 3.75
C ILE A 40 -15.57 9.89 4.28
N ASP A 41 -16.54 10.13 5.17
CA ASP A 41 -16.83 11.47 5.66
C ASP A 41 -15.67 12.04 6.49
N ASP A 42 -15.02 11.22 7.34
CA ASP A 42 -13.84 11.60 8.11
C ASP A 42 -12.65 11.93 7.18
N ALA A 43 -12.36 11.08 6.20
CA ALA A 43 -11.26 11.29 5.28
C ALA A 43 -11.47 12.50 4.38
N CYS A 44 -12.69 12.75 3.92
CA CYS A 44 -13.05 13.95 3.16
C CYS A 44 -12.88 15.22 4.00
N SER A 45 -13.31 15.17 5.28
CA SER A 45 -13.14 16.30 6.21
C SER A 45 -11.66 16.66 6.40
N GLU A 46 -10.78 15.66 6.58
CA GLU A 46 -9.33 15.87 6.72
C GLU A 46 -8.69 16.51 5.48
N LYS A 47 -9.21 16.20 4.30
CA LYS A 47 -8.65 16.67 3.01
C LYS A 47 -9.38 17.91 2.44
N GLY A 48 -10.47 18.35 3.07
CA GLY A 48 -11.27 19.46 2.58
C GLY A 48 -12.02 19.17 1.27
N ILE A 49 -12.44 17.91 1.07
CA ILE A 49 -13.12 17.39 -0.12
C ILE A 49 -14.62 17.26 0.17
N ASP A 50 -15.47 17.53 -0.82
CA ASP A 50 -16.91 17.29 -0.70
C ASP A 50 -17.21 15.78 -0.71
N PRO A 51 -17.74 15.20 0.39
CA PRO A 51 -18.09 13.79 0.45
C PRO A 51 -19.12 13.37 -0.61
N LEU A 52 -20.00 14.28 -1.05
CA LEU A 52 -21.03 13.98 -2.05
C LEU A 52 -20.41 13.77 -3.43
N GLU A 53 -19.40 14.55 -3.80
CA GLU A 53 -18.66 14.36 -5.05
C GLU A 53 -17.95 13.01 -5.07
N LEU A 54 -17.21 12.68 -4.00
CA LEU A 54 -16.49 11.41 -3.88
C LEU A 54 -17.43 10.20 -3.91
N LYS A 55 -18.53 10.25 -3.16
CA LYS A 55 -19.57 9.20 -3.16
C LYS A 55 -20.24 9.07 -4.53
N GLY A 56 -20.37 10.16 -5.29
CA GLY A 56 -20.85 10.14 -6.67
C GLY A 56 -19.95 9.33 -7.59
N LYS A 57 -18.64 9.58 -7.57
CA LYS A 57 -17.63 8.84 -8.36
C LYS A 57 -17.64 7.34 -8.01
N LEU A 58 -17.75 6.99 -6.73
CA LEU A 58 -17.84 5.59 -6.30
C LEU A 58 -19.10 4.88 -6.83
N LYS A 59 -20.24 5.57 -6.87
CA LYS A 59 -21.49 5.02 -7.45
C LYS A 59 -21.40 4.80 -8.95
N GLU A 60 -20.67 5.64 -9.68
CA GLU A 60 -20.44 5.45 -11.11
C GLU A 60 -19.67 4.16 -11.39
N LEU A 61 -18.73 3.77 -10.51
CA LEU A 61 -18.04 2.48 -10.61
C LEU A 61 -19.00 1.28 -10.49
N GLU A 62 -19.99 1.36 -9.59
CA GLU A 62 -20.98 0.28 -9.41
C GLU A 62 -21.79 0.04 -10.69
N SER A 63 -22.02 1.10 -11.47
CA SER A 63 -22.78 1.04 -12.73
C SER A 63 -21.97 0.47 -13.91
N SER A 64 -20.63 0.41 -13.77
CA SER A 64 -19.73 -0.05 -14.80
C SER A 64 -19.48 -1.55 -14.70
N PRO A 65 -19.47 -2.31 -15.83
CA PRO A 65 -19.23 -3.76 -15.79
C PRO A 65 -17.85 -4.04 -15.18
N ASN A 66 -17.81 -4.87 -14.14
CA ASN A 66 -16.57 -5.31 -13.50
C ASN A 66 -15.97 -6.47 -14.31
N THR A 67 -15.08 -6.16 -15.26
CA THR A 67 -14.54 -7.17 -16.19
C THR A 67 -13.18 -7.74 -15.80
N THR A 68 -12.48 -7.20 -14.79
CA THR A 68 -11.05 -7.51 -14.59
C THR A 68 -10.51 -7.48 -13.16
N THR A 69 -11.30 -7.23 -12.13
CA THR A 69 -10.76 -7.17 -10.76
C THR A 69 -10.89 -8.50 -10.03
N HIS A 70 -9.78 -8.96 -9.45
CA HIS A 70 -9.80 -10.07 -8.53
C HIS A 70 -10.58 -9.69 -7.26
N ASN A 71 -11.51 -10.53 -6.82
CA ASN A 71 -12.15 -10.36 -5.53
C ASN A 71 -11.26 -10.97 -4.43
N PHE A 72 -10.21 -10.26 -4.06
CA PHE A 72 -9.25 -10.69 -3.04
C PHE A 72 -9.92 -11.01 -1.70
N ASN A 73 -11.07 -10.39 -1.44
CA ASN A 73 -11.80 -10.62 -0.19
C ASN A 73 -12.42 -12.04 -0.11
N GLU A 74 -12.58 -12.74 -1.21
CA GLU A 74 -13.04 -14.14 -1.23
C GLU A 74 -11.89 -15.16 -1.14
N TRP A 75 -10.63 -14.71 -1.25
CA TRP A 75 -9.50 -15.61 -1.25
C TRP A 75 -9.21 -16.19 0.14
N ASP A 76 -8.76 -17.44 0.16
CA ASP A 76 -8.25 -18.08 1.37
C ASP A 76 -7.03 -17.30 1.91
N PRO A 77 -6.92 -17.08 3.25
CA PRO A 77 -5.80 -16.31 3.80
C PRO A 77 -4.44 -16.94 3.53
N GLY A 78 -4.33 -18.27 3.50
CA GLY A 78 -3.07 -18.96 3.17
C GLY A 78 -2.66 -18.73 1.72
N PHE A 79 -3.62 -18.78 0.79
CA PHE A 79 -3.38 -18.43 -0.62
C PHE A 79 -3.02 -16.96 -0.79
N LEU A 80 -3.65 -16.06 -0.04
CA LEU A 80 -3.34 -14.63 -0.08
C LEU A 80 -1.91 -14.35 0.40
N CYS A 81 -1.43 -15.01 1.46
CA CYS A 81 -0.01 -14.96 1.86
C CYS A 81 0.91 -15.35 0.70
N ASP A 82 0.63 -16.48 0.02
CA ASP A 82 1.45 -16.94 -1.10
C ASP A 82 1.41 -15.98 -2.30
N TYR A 83 0.26 -15.37 -2.56
CA TYR A 83 0.11 -14.36 -3.60
C TYR A 83 0.94 -13.10 -3.29
N ILE A 84 0.87 -12.57 -2.07
CA ILE A 84 1.64 -11.39 -1.63
C ILE A 84 3.13 -11.65 -1.82
N VAL A 85 3.65 -12.78 -1.33
CA VAL A 85 5.06 -13.15 -1.50
C VAL A 85 5.45 -13.24 -2.98
N ASN A 86 4.64 -13.94 -3.78
CA ASN A 86 5.01 -14.22 -5.18
C ASN A 86 4.81 -13.02 -6.13
N THR A 87 3.99 -12.06 -5.76
CA THR A 87 3.69 -10.87 -6.58
C THR A 87 4.41 -9.65 -6.03
N HIS A 88 4.08 -9.25 -4.80
CA HIS A 88 4.51 -7.97 -4.22
C HIS A 88 5.92 -8.04 -3.61
N HIS A 89 6.22 -9.05 -2.75
CA HIS A 89 7.57 -9.15 -2.17
C HIS A 89 8.64 -9.34 -3.24
N LYS A 90 8.39 -10.20 -4.25
CA LYS A 90 9.32 -10.37 -5.38
C LYS A 90 9.51 -9.09 -6.20
N TYR A 91 8.43 -8.32 -6.39
CA TYR A 91 8.50 -7.03 -7.04
C TYR A 91 9.36 -6.06 -6.23
N VAL A 92 9.07 -5.91 -4.95
CA VAL A 92 9.80 -5.03 -4.03
C VAL A 92 11.29 -5.41 -3.99
N LEU A 93 11.62 -6.69 -3.77
CA LEU A 93 13.01 -7.19 -3.74
C LEU A 93 13.78 -6.91 -5.04
N LYS A 94 13.09 -6.95 -6.18
CA LYS A 94 13.68 -6.65 -7.48
C LYS A 94 14.03 -5.17 -7.63
N TYR A 95 13.11 -4.27 -7.24
CA TYR A 95 13.25 -2.85 -7.54
C TYR A 95 13.90 -2.02 -6.43
N LEU A 96 13.93 -2.51 -5.18
CA LEU A 96 14.60 -1.79 -4.07
C LEU A 96 16.06 -1.41 -4.38
N PRO A 97 16.96 -2.36 -4.78
CA PRO A 97 18.35 -2.01 -5.02
C PRO A 97 18.52 -1.06 -6.24
N GLU A 98 17.68 -1.20 -7.24
CA GLU A 98 17.70 -0.36 -8.44
C GLU A 98 17.28 1.07 -8.11
N LEU A 99 16.20 1.24 -7.36
CA LEU A 99 15.70 2.54 -6.93
C LEU A 99 16.66 3.25 -5.95
N VAL A 100 17.28 2.52 -5.01
CA VAL A 100 18.33 3.08 -4.16
C VAL A 100 19.48 3.64 -5.01
N HIS A 101 19.94 2.87 -6.01
CA HIS A 101 21.00 3.32 -6.91
C HIS A 101 20.57 4.55 -7.72
N TYR A 102 19.38 4.54 -8.31
CA TYR A 102 18.93 5.63 -9.17
C TYR A 102 18.60 6.91 -8.40
N THR A 103 17.99 6.83 -7.23
CA THR A 103 17.70 8.01 -6.40
C THR A 103 19.00 8.69 -5.96
N GLN A 104 20.01 7.93 -5.53
CA GLN A 104 21.35 8.47 -5.20
C GLN A 104 22.03 9.07 -6.43
N LYS A 105 21.91 8.43 -7.59
CA LYS A 105 22.53 8.92 -8.83
C LYS A 105 21.93 10.24 -9.26
N ILE A 106 20.61 10.38 -9.29
CA ILE A 106 19.99 11.67 -9.69
C ILE A 106 20.26 12.75 -8.66
N ALA A 107 20.30 12.43 -7.37
CA ALA A 107 20.69 13.38 -6.32
C ALA A 107 22.14 13.88 -6.51
N SER A 108 23.08 13.00 -6.86
CA SER A 108 24.48 13.39 -7.09
C SER A 108 24.69 14.22 -8.36
N VAL A 109 23.86 14.03 -9.40
CA VAL A 109 24.04 14.71 -10.71
C VAL A 109 23.23 16.01 -10.78
N HIS A 110 22.07 16.05 -10.18
CA HIS A 110 21.12 17.17 -10.30
C HIS A 110 20.91 17.94 -9.00
N GLY A 111 21.43 17.45 -7.87
CA GLY A 111 21.14 17.98 -6.52
C GLY A 111 21.49 19.46 -6.32
N ASP A 112 22.48 20.00 -7.06
CA ASP A 112 22.81 21.45 -7.00
C ASP A 112 21.63 22.33 -7.46
N ARG A 113 20.83 21.85 -8.43
CA ARG A 113 19.68 22.56 -8.99
C ARG A 113 18.34 22.06 -8.42
N HIS A 114 18.35 20.83 -7.94
CA HIS A 114 17.19 20.11 -7.41
C HIS A 114 17.53 19.53 -6.03
N PRO A 115 17.67 20.40 -4.99
CA PRO A 115 18.10 19.98 -3.65
C PRO A 115 17.17 18.97 -2.98
N GLU A 116 15.89 18.93 -3.37
CA GLU A 116 14.90 17.94 -2.91
C GLU A 116 15.31 16.50 -3.20
N LEU A 117 16.14 16.25 -4.22
CA LEU A 117 16.57 14.90 -4.59
C LEU A 117 17.43 14.24 -3.52
N SER A 118 18.14 15.03 -2.71
CA SER A 118 18.90 14.48 -1.57
C SER A 118 17.93 13.86 -0.54
N GLU A 119 16.84 14.56 -0.24
CA GLU A 119 15.81 14.06 0.67
C GLU A 119 15.09 12.83 0.09
N VAL A 120 14.81 12.80 -1.22
CA VAL A 120 14.26 11.62 -1.92
C VAL A 120 15.18 10.40 -1.74
N ALA A 121 16.49 10.57 -1.95
CA ALA A 121 17.47 9.48 -1.82
C ALA A 121 17.55 8.97 -0.36
N ASP A 122 17.53 9.88 0.62
CA ASP A 122 17.58 9.53 2.03
C ASP A 122 16.31 8.79 2.48
N LEU A 123 15.12 9.27 2.12
CA LEU A 123 13.84 8.64 2.42
C LEU A 123 13.77 7.25 1.78
N PHE A 124 14.13 7.11 0.50
CA PHE A 124 14.07 5.83 -0.17
C PHE A 124 15.09 4.82 0.40
N SER A 125 16.27 5.30 0.84
CA SER A 125 17.24 4.45 1.55
C SER A 125 16.73 3.96 2.90
N GLN A 126 15.88 4.74 3.59
CA GLN A 126 15.20 4.31 4.81
C GLN A 126 14.13 3.26 4.49
N ILE A 127 13.26 3.53 3.50
CA ILE A 127 12.23 2.58 3.02
C ILE A 127 12.88 1.23 2.68
N ASN A 128 14.00 1.22 1.96
CA ASN A 128 14.70 0.00 1.60
C ASN A 128 15.10 -0.84 2.83
N ARG A 129 15.66 -0.22 3.86
CA ARG A 129 16.08 -0.96 5.08
C ARG A 129 14.87 -1.55 5.82
N GLU A 130 13.84 -0.75 5.99
CA GLU A 130 12.63 -1.17 6.72
C GLU A 130 11.89 -2.27 5.98
N LEU A 131 11.63 -2.14 4.67
CA LEU A 131 10.89 -3.12 3.90
C LEU A 131 11.61 -4.47 3.79
N LEU A 132 12.95 -4.50 3.70
CA LEU A 132 13.70 -5.76 3.69
C LEU A 132 13.49 -6.55 4.99
N GLN A 133 13.53 -5.88 6.14
CA GLN A 133 13.30 -6.54 7.42
C GLN A 133 11.82 -6.88 7.63
N HIS A 134 10.93 -6.00 7.19
CA HIS A 134 9.49 -6.17 7.23
C HIS A 134 9.05 -7.45 6.51
N MET A 135 9.33 -7.58 5.21
CA MET A 135 8.98 -8.75 4.41
C MET A 135 9.57 -10.05 4.98
N LYS A 136 10.81 -9.98 5.50
CA LYS A 136 11.42 -11.14 6.15
C LYS A 136 10.61 -11.61 7.37
N ASN A 137 10.16 -10.67 8.21
CA ASN A 137 9.35 -10.99 9.38
C ASN A 137 7.99 -11.59 8.98
N GLU A 138 7.39 -11.11 7.91
CA GLU A 138 6.15 -11.68 7.40
C GLU A 138 6.34 -13.11 6.88
N GLU A 139 7.33 -13.33 6.05
CA GLU A 139 7.59 -14.65 5.45
C GLU A 139 8.07 -15.70 6.48
N GLU A 140 8.84 -15.30 7.49
CA GLU A 140 9.40 -16.22 8.49
C GLU A 140 8.51 -16.39 9.72
N VAL A 141 7.66 -15.40 10.06
CA VAL A 141 6.89 -15.41 11.34
C VAL A 141 5.39 -15.29 11.12
N LEU A 142 4.91 -14.20 10.50
CA LEU A 142 3.47 -13.92 10.42
C LEU A 142 2.75 -14.90 9.50
N PHE A 143 3.18 -15.05 8.24
CA PHE A 143 2.51 -15.89 7.26
C PHE A 143 2.52 -17.39 7.64
N PRO A 144 3.62 -17.95 8.16
CA PRO A 144 3.59 -19.29 8.73
C PRO A 144 2.63 -19.45 9.92
N SER A 145 2.53 -18.43 10.78
CA SER A 145 1.60 -18.45 11.91
C SER A 145 0.13 -18.42 11.46
N ILE A 146 -0.20 -17.61 10.44
CA ILE A 146 -1.54 -17.60 9.82
C ILE A 146 -1.88 -19.00 9.28
N LYS A 147 -1.01 -19.59 8.48
CA LYS A 147 -1.21 -20.94 7.93
C LYS A 147 -1.33 -22.01 9.03
N LYS A 148 -0.55 -21.88 10.10
CA LYS A 148 -0.63 -22.79 11.26
C LYS A 148 -1.97 -22.69 11.99
N VAL A 149 -2.50 -21.48 12.19
CA VAL A 149 -3.83 -21.29 12.81
C VAL A 149 -4.93 -21.89 11.96
N LEU A 150 -4.92 -21.67 10.64
CA LEU A 150 -5.92 -22.23 9.72
C LEU A 150 -5.93 -23.78 9.76
N ASN A 151 -4.76 -24.40 9.89
CA ASN A 151 -4.63 -25.87 9.87
C ASN A 151 -4.88 -26.54 11.23
N THR A 152 -4.50 -25.90 12.34
CA THR A 152 -4.43 -26.56 13.66
C THR A 152 -5.14 -25.81 14.78
N GLY A 153 -5.57 -24.58 14.57
CA GLY A 153 -6.13 -23.73 15.63
C GLY A 153 -5.14 -23.37 16.75
N SER A 154 -3.82 -23.44 16.49
CA SER A 154 -2.76 -23.28 17.51
C SER A 154 -2.89 -21.97 18.29
N ARG A 155 -3.04 -22.07 19.63
CA ARG A 155 -3.14 -20.92 20.53
C ARG A 155 -1.85 -20.06 20.53
N GLU A 156 -0.69 -20.69 20.43
CA GLU A 156 0.58 -19.98 20.32
C GLU A 156 0.66 -19.14 19.04
N ALA A 157 0.30 -19.73 17.89
CA ALA A 157 0.29 -19.02 16.63
C ALA A 157 -0.74 -17.87 16.60
N LYS A 158 -1.87 -18.00 17.29
CA LYS A 158 -2.84 -16.91 17.48
C LYS A 158 -2.24 -15.72 18.21
N ALA A 159 -1.50 -15.96 19.30
CA ALA A 159 -0.82 -14.90 20.05
C ALA A 159 0.25 -14.19 19.19
N THR A 160 1.01 -14.96 18.40
CA THR A 160 1.99 -14.43 17.45
C THR A 160 1.34 -13.53 16.39
N ILE A 161 0.22 -13.95 15.80
CA ILE A 161 -0.52 -13.15 14.81
C ILE A 161 -0.90 -11.78 15.39
N ILE A 162 -1.46 -11.75 16.59
CA ILE A 162 -1.91 -10.49 17.23
C ILE A 162 -0.74 -9.53 17.46
N SER A 163 0.40 -10.04 17.97
CA SER A 163 1.58 -9.22 18.24
C SER A 163 2.26 -8.72 16.97
N GLU A 164 2.40 -9.59 15.96
CA GLU A 164 3.05 -9.22 14.70
C GLU A 164 2.22 -8.22 13.89
N ILE A 165 0.91 -8.40 13.78
CA ILE A 165 0.05 -7.45 13.07
C ILE A 165 0.12 -6.05 13.69
N ALA A 166 0.15 -5.93 15.02
CA ALA A 166 0.26 -4.64 15.68
C ALA A 166 1.58 -3.92 15.35
N ARG A 167 2.69 -4.66 15.27
CA ARG A 167 4.00 -4.13 14.91
C ARG A 167 4.09 -3.75 13.43
N LEU A 168 3.71 -4.67 12.55
CA LEU A 168 3.79 -4.52 11.09
C LEU A 168 2.92 -3.37 10.57
N SER A 169 1.74 -3.14 11.20
CA SER A 169 0.89 -1.99 10.84
C SER A 169 1.61 -0.65 11.04
N GLY A 170 2.46 -0.50 12.07
CA GLY A 170 3.28 0.71 12.25
C GLY A 170 4.39 0.85 11.20
N GLU A 171 4.96 -0.26 10.74
CA GLU A 171 5.96 -0.26 9.65
C GLU A 171 5.32 0.12 8.31
N HIS A 172 4.06 -0.28 8.06
CA HIS A 172 3.28 0.17 6.90
C HIS A 172 3.02 1.68 6.91
N GLU A 173 2.60 2.23 8.08
CA GLU A 173 2.39 3.68 8.23
C GLU A 173 3.68 4.47 7.93
N PHE A 174 4.82 3.97 8.39
CA PHE A 174 6.12 4.58 8.08
C PHE A 174 6.44 4.54 6.58
N ALA A 175 6.35 3.37 5.93
CA ALA A 175 6.70 3.20 4.53
C ALA A 175 5.74 4.00 3.62
N GLY A 176 4.42 3.96 3.89
CA GLY A 176 3.42 4.75 3.19
C GLY A 176 3.65 6.24 3.33
N GLY A 177 3.83 6.73 4.57
CA GLY A 177 4.10 8.15 4.82
C GLY A 177 5.40 8.65 4.20
N ALA A 178 6.44 7.81 4.12
CA ALA A 178 7.68 8.15 3.43
C ALA A 178 7.50 8.25 1.91
N MET A 179 6.71 7.35 1.29
CA MET A 179 6.37 7.44 -0.13
C MET A 179 5.48 8.66 -0.44
N ASP A 180 4.48 8.93 0.40
CA ASP A 180 3.66 10.15 0.29
C ASP A 180 4.52 11.42 0.32
N LYS A 181 5.52 11.45 1.21
CA LYS A 181 6.45 12.57 1.29
C LYS A 181 7.29 12.71 0.02
N ILE A 182 7.81 11.59 -0.52
CA ILE A 182 8.52 11.59 -1.81
C ILE A 182 7.61 12.12 -2.91
N ASN A 183 6.37 11.68 -2.98
CA ASN A 183 5.36 12.14 -3.94
C ASN A 183 5.18 13.67 -3.87
N VAL A 184 5.00 14.22 -2.65
CA VAL A 184 4.81 15.66 -2.43
C VAL A 184 6.02 16.47 -2.85
N ILE A 185 7.23 16.12 -2.40
CA ILE A 185 8.45 16.90 -2.67
C ILE A 185 8.90 16.81 -4.13
N THR A 186 8.49 15.76 -4.86
CA THR A 186 8.72 15.61 -6.30
C THR A 186 7.62 16.21 -7.17
N GLY A 187 6.61 16.85 -6.57
CA GLY A 187 5.46 17.38 -7.29
C GLY A 187 4.71 16.31 -8.06
N ASN A 188 4.39 15.19 -7.41
CA ASN A 188 3.75 14.02 -8.02
C ASN A 188 4.59 13.42 -9.15
N TYR A 189 5.88 13.21 -8.87
CA TYR A 189 6.87 12.64 -9.81
C TYR A 189 7.01 13.45 -11.13
N CYS A 190 6.81 14.77 -11.05
CA CYS A 190 6.94 15.65 -12.19
C CYS A 190 8.42 15.85 -12.54
N VAL A 191 8.83 15.40 -13.73
CA VAL A 191 10.20 15.55 -14.21
C VAL A 191 10.42 16.99 -14.69
N PRO A 192 11.42 17.73 -14.18
CA PRO A 192 11.71 19.09 -14.63
C PRO A 192 12.25 19.10 -16.07
N ALA A 193 12.16 20.25 -16.74
CA ALA A 193 12.55 20.41 -18.14
C ALA A 193 14.05 20.10 -18.42
N ASP A 194 14.91 20.23 -17.40
CA ASP A 194 16.33 19.90 -17.46
C ASP A 194 16.67 18.50 -16.92
N GLY A 195 15.64 17.69 -16.65
CA GLY A 195 15.78 16.30 -16.20
C GLY A 195 16.30 15.40 -17.31
N CYS A 196 17.34 14.61 -16.99
CA CYS A 196 17.92 13.64 -17.94
C CYS A 196 17.07 12.34 -18.00
N ASN A 197 17.40 11.44 -18.93
CA ASN A 197 16.70 10.15 -19.06
C ASN A 197 16.70 9.33 -17.76
N THR A 198 17.82 9.34 -17.00
CA THR A 198 17.88 8.64 -15.69
C THR A 198 16.89 9.25 -14.71
N TYR A 199 16.75 10.57 -14.68
CA TYR A 199 15.77 11.28 -13.85
C TYR A 199 14.36 10.82 -14.18
N GLN A 200 14.00 10.80 -15.47
CA GLN A 200 12.68 10.34 -15.94
C GLN A 200 12.41 8.89 -15.56
N VAL A 201 13.39 7.99 -15.79
CA VAL A 201 13.26 6.57 -15.42
C VAL A 201 13.07 6.41 -13.92
N THR A 202 13.85 7.15 -13.10
CA THR A 202 13.76 7.09 -11.64
C THR A 202 12.36 7.48 -11.14
N PHE A 203 11.82 8.59 -11.63
CA PHE A 203 10.52 9.06 -11.20
C PHE A 203 9.39 8.13 -11.64
N ASN A 204 9.46 7.60 -12.86
CA ASN A 204 8.50 6.58 -13.32
C ASN A 204 8.55 5.30 -12.46
N LEU A 205 9.74 4.85 -12.06
CA LEU A 205 9.89 3.67 -11.21
C LEU A 205 9.44 3.94 -9.78
N LEU A 206 9.69 5.13 -9.22
CA LEU A 206 9.20 5.53 -7.91
C LEU A 206 7.66 5.53 -7.88
N GLN A 207 7.02 6.06 -8.90
CA GLN A 207 5.57 6.07 -9.02
C GLN A 207 4.98 4.65 -9.10
N GLN A 208 5.60 3.78 -9.92
CA GLN A 208 5.18 2.38 -10.02
C GLN A 208 5.39 1.62 -8.70
N PHE A 209 6.47 1.94 -7.99
CA PHE A 209 6.76 1.35 -6.69
C PHE A 209 5.74 1.77 -5.63
N GLU A 210 5.35 3.05 -5.61
CA GLU A 210 4.28 3.57 -4.76
C GLU A 210 2.94 2.86 -5.04
N ASP A 211 2.59 2.67 -6.31
CA ASP A 211 1.35 2.00 -6.72
C ASP A 211 1.31 0.52 -6.27
N ASP A 212 2.43 -0.19 -6.41
CA ASP A 212 2.55 -1.57 -5.94
C ASP A 212 2.50 -1.64 -4.41
N LEU A 213 3.21 -0.74 -3.71
CA LEU A 213 3.24 -0.69 -2.25
C LEU A 213 1.83 -0.42 -1.67
N HIS A 214 1.07 0.50 -2.26
CA HIS A 214 -0.31 0.77 -1.84
C HIS A 214 -1.21 -0.46 -2.01
N THR A 215 -1.05 -1.21 -3.12
CA THR A 215 -1.78 -2.46 -3.35
C THR A 215 -1.40 -3.51 -2.33
N HIS A 216 -0.10 -3.72 -2.13
CA HIS A 216 0.50 -4.66 -1.20
C HIS A 216 -0.03 -4.43 0.22
N VAL A 217 0.19 -3.22 0.75
CA VAL A 217 -0.26 -2.84 2.10
C VAL A 217 -1.79 -2.92 2.25
N HIS A 218 -2.56 -2.58 1.21
CA HIS A 218 -4.01 -2.75 1.22
C HIS A 218 -4.42 -4.21 1.40
N LEU A 219 -3.82 -5.12 0.64
CA LEU A 219 -4.11 -6.56 0.74
C LEU A 219 -3.82 -7.10 2.13
N GLU A 220 -2.76 -6.62 2.77
CA GLU A 220 -2.40 -7.01 4.12
C GLU A 220 -3.29 -6.38 5.18
N ASN A 221 -3.31 -5.06 5.29
CA ASN A 221 -4.02 -4.35 6.35
C ASN A 221 -5.54 -4.60 6.31
N ASN A 222 -6.14 -4.48 5.13
CA ASN A 222 -7.59 -4.43 4.99
C ASN A 222 -8.22 -5.80 4.72
N ILE A 223 -7.45 -6.77 4.22
CA ILE A 223 -7.97 -8.10 3.91
C ILE A 223 -7.30 -9.18 4.76
N LEU A 224 -5.99 -9.41 4.60
CA LEU A 224 -5.30 -10.52 5.26
C LEU A 224 -5.30 -10.41 6.78
N PHE A 225 -4.88 -9.25 7.32
CA PHE A 225 -4.80 -9.02 8.77
C PHE A 225 -6.18 -9.08 9.42
N SER A 226 -7.20 -8.51 8.73
CA SER A 226 -8.59 -8.58 9.21
C SER A 226 -9.10 -10.01 9.30
N LYS A 227 -8.77 -10.89 8.33
CA LYS A 227 -9.12 -12.31 8.35
C LYS A 227 -8.33 -13.09 9.38
N ALA A 228 -7.01 -12.82 9.49
CA ALA A 228 -6.13 -13.47 10.45
C ALA A 228 -6.55 -13.18 11.89
N LEU A 229 -6.91 -11.94 12.23
CA LEU A 229 -7.40 -11.57 13.55
C LEU A 229 -8.74 -12.23 13.88
N LYS A 230 -9.66 -12.35 12.93
CA LYS A 230 -10.92 -13.10 13.12
C LYS A 230 -10.68 -14.58 13.40
N SER A 231 -9.67 -15.17 12.79
CA SER A 231 -9.27 -16.57 13.03
C SER A 231 -8.48 -16.76 14.32
N ALA A 232 -7.87 -15.69 14.84
CA ALA A 232 -7.11 -15.69 16.09
C ALA A 232 -7.98 -15.49 17.33
N ASN A 233 -9.15 -14.89 17.22
CA ASN A 233 -10.14 -14.78 18.27
C ASN A 233 -11.00 -16.05 18.35
#